data_8f5d9ecfe96618100bb7c6e7f0b329d8
#
_entry.id   8f5d9ecfe96618100bb7c6e7f0b329d8
#
_cell.length_a   1.000
_cell.length_b   1.000
_cell.length_c   1.000
_cell.angle_alpha   90.00
_cell.angle_beta   90.00
_cell.angle_gamma   90.00
#
_symmetry.space_group_name_H-M   'P 1'
#
loop_
_entity.id
_entity.type
_entity.pdbx_description
1 polymer ?
#
loop_
_entity_poly.entity_id
_entity_poly.type
_entity_poly.pdbx_seq_one_letter_code
_entity_poly.pdbx_strand_id
1 'polypeptide(L)'
;HSGHIVNTASMAGLITTAGQASYTATKHAVVAISKTLRLEAERHGVQVSVLCPGVIRTPILTGGVYGRGRAKMTGVSDEEILKLWERTRPMAPEKFAERALRAVLRGEAIIVVPAWWKAFWYLERLSPALSMRFAKVSLKRLREVVESTAS
;
A
#
# COMPACT_ATOMS: atom_id res chain seq x y z
N HIS A 1 20.72 22.33 -12.32
CA HIS A 1 19.72 22.11 -11.27
C HIS A 1 19.64 20.63 -10.99
N SER A 2 19.56 20.22 -9.74
CA SER A 2 19.37 18.83 -9.32
C SER A 2 18.27 18.78 -8.26
N GLY A 3 17.58 17.65 -8.17
CA GLY A 3 16.52 17.48 -7.19
C GLY A 3 16.06 16.03 -7.07
N HIS A 4 15.23 15.74 -6.07
CA HIS A 4 14.66 14.42 -5.90
C HIS A 4 13.15 14.56 -5.56
N ILE A 5 12.30 14.06 -6.43
CA ILE A 5 10.86 13.98 -6.23
C ILE A 5 10.55 12.62 -5.60
N VAL A 6 9.83 12.64 -4.49
CA VAL A 6 9.41 11.42 -3.81
C VAL A 6 7.89 11.40 -3.70
N ASN A 7 7.25 10.54 -4.48
CA ASN A 7 5.80 10.34 -4.44
C ASN A 7 5.43 9.20 -3.51
N THR A 8 4.29 9.32 -2.82
CA THR A 8 3.79 8.26 -1.94
C THR A 8 2.58 7.55 -2.55
N ALA A 9 2.80 6.33 -3.01
CA ALA A 9 1.76 5.41 -3.45
C ALA A 9 1.31 4.47 -2.30
N SER A 10 1.35 3.18 -2.55
CA SER A 10 1.04 2.07 -1.63
C SER A 10 1.40 0.76 -2.29
N MET A 11 1.46 -0.34 -1.56
CA MET A 11 1.41 -1.68 -2.14
C MET A 11 0.17 -1.89 -3.02
N ALA A 12 -0.96 -1.24 -2.69
CA ALA A 12 -2.15 -1.21 -3.54
C ALA A 12 -1.94 -0.55 -4.92
N GLY A 13 -0.80 0.12 -5.15
CA GLY A 13 -0.37 0.60 -6.46
C GLY A 13 0.47 -0.42 -7.26
N LEU A 14 0.76 -1.57 -6.67
CA LEU A 14 1.59 -2.63 -7.26
C LEU A 14 0.87 -3.98 -7.35
N ILE A 15 -0.15 -4.20 -6.52
CA ILE A 15 -0.93 -5.44 -6.44
C ILE A 15 -2.43 -5.16 -6.41
N THR A 16 -3.21 -6.15 -6.77
CA THR A 16 -4.68 -6.11 -6.65
C THR A 16 -5.10 -6.14 -5.18
N THR A 17 -5.93 -5.17 -4.77
CA THR A 17 -6.43 -5.07 -3.40
C THR A 17 -7.96 -5.13 -3.40
N ALA A 18 -8.51 -6.27 -2.99
CA ALA A 18 -9.95 -6.48 -2.96
C ALA A 18 -10.65 -5.53 -1.97
N GLY A 19 -11.84 -5.03 -2.34
CA GLY A 19 -12.61 -4.09 -1.52
C GLY A 19 -12.13 -2.64 -1.54
N GLN A 20 -11.11 -2.31 -2.33
CA GLN A 20 -10.51 -0.97 -2.41
C GLN A 20 -10.26 -0.52 -3.85
N ALA A 21 -11.22 -0.72 -4.75
CA ALA A 21 -11.02 -0.48 -6.18
C ALA A 21 -10.59 0.97 -6.51
N SER A 22 -11.27 1.97 -5.97
CA SER A 22 -10.95 3.38 -6.18
C SER A 22 -9.56 3.74 -5.63
N TYR A 23 -9.24 3.29 -4.43
CA TYR A 23 -7.91 3.49 -3.83
C TYR A 23 -6.82 2.82 -4.65
N THR A 24 -7.03 1.56 -5.04
CA THR A 24 -6.11 0.78 -5.88
C THR A 24 -5.85 1.51 -7.21
N ALA A 25 -6.89 1.98 -7.89
CA ALA A 25 -6.76 2.72 -9.14
C ALA A 25 -5.91 3.99 -8.98
N THR A 26 -6.19 4.80 -7.93
CA THR A 26 -5.40 6.01 -7.66
C THR A 26 -3.93 5.72 -7.37
N LYS A 27 -3.65 4.65 -6.62
CA LYS A 27 -2.28 4.29 -6.25
C LYS A 27 -1.49 3.67 -7.42
N HIS A 28 -2.15 2.95 -8.33
CA HIS A 28 -1.56 2.53 -9.60
C HIS A 28 -1.21 3.73 -10.49
N ALA A 29 -2.09 4.73 -10.56
CA ALA A 29 -1.82 5.97 -11.27
C ALA A 29 -0.57 6.69 -10.73
N VAL A 30 -0.43 6.81 -9.40
CA VAL A 30 0.76 7.42 -8.78
C VAL A 30 2.03 6.65 -9.14
N VAL A 31 2.01 5.32 -9.13
CA VAL A 31 3.16 4.51 -9.53
C VAL A 31 3.50 4.71 -11.01
N ALA A 32 2.49 4.70 -11.89
CA ALA A 32 2.70 4.90 -13.32
C ALA A 32 3.30 6.29 -13.61
N ILE A 33 2.70 7.35 -13.07
CA ILE A 33 3.20 8.73 -13.19
C ILE A 33 4.64 8.85 -12.70
N SER A 34 4.94 8.27 -11.53
CA SER A 34 6.30 8.36 -10.94
C SER A 34 7.34 7.67 -11.81
N LYS A 35 7.00 6.53 -12.40
CA LYS A 35 7.90 5.80 -13.30
C LYS A 35 8.15 6.58 -14.60
N THR A 36 7.10 7.13 -15.20
CA THR A 36 7.20 7.95 -16.41
C THR A 36 8.01 9.20 -16.13
N LEU A 37 7.67 9.92 -15.06
CA LEU A 37 8.36 11.14 -14.66
C LEU A 37 9.86 10.89 -14.36
N ARG A 38 10.22 9.72 -13.81
CA ARG A 38 11.61 9.36 -13.58
C ARG A 38 12.43 9.36 -14.90
N LEU A 39 11.86 8.79 -15.96
CA LEU A 39 12.52 8.73 -17.26
C LEU A 39 12.61 10.12 -17.91
N GLU A 40 11.54 10.89 -17.82
CA GLU A 40 11.47 12.23 -18.42
C GLU A 40 12.36 13.26 -17.69
N ALA A 41 12.46 13.14 -16.36
CA ALA A 41 13.22 14.09 -15.53
C ALA A 41 14.72 13.80 -15.48
N GLU A 42 15.17 12.62 -15.90
CA GLU A 42 16.58 12.22 -15.86
C GLU A 42 17.49 13.21 -16.61
N ARG A 43 17.07 13.67 -17.79
CA ARG A 43 17.80 14.66 -18.59
C ARG A 43 17.98 16.02 -17.89
N HIS A 44 17.18 16.28 -16.85
CA HIS A 44 17.25 17.51 -16.06
C HIS A 44 18.00 17.31 -14.72
N GLY A 45 18.64 16.15 -14.51
CA GLY A 45 19.34 15.82 -13.27
C GLY A 45 18.38 15.65 -12.08
N VAL A 46 17.09 15.39 -12.33
CA VAL A 46 16.08 15.18 -11.28
C VAL A 46 15.82 13.70 -11.11
N GLN A 47 16.00 13.21 -9.90
CA GLN A 47 15.63 11.85 -9.54
C GLN A 47 14.14 11.78 -9.14
N VAL A 48 13.52 10.63 -9.39
CA VAL A 48 12.16 10.38 -8.94
C VAL A 48 12.08 9.01 -8.28
N SER A 49 11.51 8.95 -7.09
CA SER A 49 11.21 7.72 -6.36
C SER A 49 9.73 7.62 -6.03
N VAL A 50 9.19 6.42 -5.99
CA VAL A 50 7.84 6.17 -5.49
C VAL A 50 7.89 5.23 -4.28
N LEU A 51 7.35 5.71 -3.16
CA LEU A 51 7.17 4.91 -1.95
C LEU A 51 5.91 4.05 -2.11
N CYS A 52 6.07 2.75 -1.95
CA CYS A 52 4.99 1.77 -1.94
C CYS A 52 4.94 1.07 -0.57
N PRO A 53 4.42 1.75 0.47
CA PRO A 53 4.32 1.16 1.80
C PRO A 53 3.41 -0.07 1.78
N GLY A 54 3.83 -1.11 2.53
CA GLY A 54 2.92 -2.14 3.00
C GLY A 54 2.04 -1.61 4.14
N VAL A 55 1.73 -2.44 5.12
CA VAL A 55 0.94 -2.00 6.27
C VAL A 55 1.84 -1.30 7.29
N ILE A 56 1.54 -0.03 7.54
CA ILE A 56 2.23 0.81 8.53
C ILE A 56 1.24 1.17 9.62
N ARG A 57 1.65 1.12 10.88
CA ARG A 57 0.83 1.40 12.06
C ARG A 57 0.56 2.91 12.18
N THR A 58 -0.43 3.38 11.46
CA THR A 58 -0.85 4.79 11.42
C THR A 58 -2.38 4.88 11.52
N PRO A 59 -2.96 6.05 11.84
CA PRO A 59 -4.40 6.22 11.90
C PRO A 59 -5.16 5.82 10.62
N ILE A 60 -4.47 5.67 9.48
CA ILE A 60 -5.08 5.21 8.22
C ILE A 60 -5.69 3.81 8.32
N LEU A 61 -5.20 2.98 9.27
CA LEU A 61 -5.71 1.62 9.47
C LEU A 61 -7.17 1.60 9.95
N THR A 62 -7.58 2.64 10.67
CA THR A 62 -8.97 2.86 11.11
C THR A 62 -9.69 3.93 10.27
N GLY A 63 -9.14 4.25 9.08
CA GLY A 63 -9.72 5.23 8.16
C GLY A 63 -9.16 6.63 8.26
N GLY A 64 -8.40 6.97 9.30
CA GLY A 64 -7.80 8.29 9.51
C GLY A 64 -8.83 9.42 9.50
N VAL A 65 -8.40 10.60 9.08
CA VAL A 65 -9.28 11.79 9.02
C VAL A 65 -10.42 11.62 8.00
N TYR A 66 -10.15 10.95 6.89
CA TYR A 66 -11.11 10.77 5.79
C TYR A 66 -11.99 9.52 5.93
N GLY A 67 -11.65 8.59 6.82
CA GLY A 67 -12.38 7.35 7.07
C GLY A 67 -13.27 7.39 8.30
N ARG A 68 -13.44 8.56 8.94
CA ARG A 68 -14.35 8.73 10.07
C ARG A 68 -15.77 8.34 9.65
N GLY A 69 -16.32 7.32 10.26
CA GLY A 69 -17.64 6.77 9.91
C GLY A 69 -17.58 5.44 9.15
N ARG A 70 -16.39 4.90 8.86
CA ARG A 70 -16.26 3.58 8.24
C ARG A 70 -16.90 2.48 9.11
N ALA A 71 -16.73 2.54 10.41
CA ALA A 71 -17.42 1.66 11.38
C ALA A 71 -18.94 1.79 11.27
N LYS A 72 -19.47 3.02 11.09
CA LYS A 72 -20.92 3.22 10.86
C LYS A 72 -21.41 2.63 9.55
N MET A 73 -20.58 2.57 8.52
CA MET A 73 -20.96 2.01 7.21
C MET A 73 -20.81 0.49 7.14
N THR A 74 -19.89 -0.08 7.90
CA THR A 74 -19.55 -1.52 7.83
C THR A 74 -20.06 -2.31 9.03
N GLY A 75 -20.50 -1.65 10.11
CA GLY A 75 -20.89 -2.28 11.39
C GLY A 75 -19.72 -2.87 12.18
N VAL A 76 -18.47 -2.77 11.65
CA VAL A 76 -17.27 -3.32 12.27
C VAL A 76 -16.57 -2.24 13.11
N SER A 77 -16.27 -2.54 14.36
CA SER A 77 -15.58 -1.61 15.26
C SER A 77 -14.12 -1.35 14.84
N ASP A 78 -13.58 -0.20 15.23
CA ASP A 78 -12.17 0.12 14.97
C ASP A 78 -11.21 -0.90 15.60
N GLU A 79 -11.57 -1.48 16.75
CA GLU A 79 -10.77 -2.52 17.42
C GLU A 79 -10.69 -3.81 16.60
N GLU A 80 -11.79 -4.23 16.00
CA GLU A 80 -11.83 -5.41 15.13
C GLU A 80 -11.04 -5.19 13.84
N ILE A 81 -11.16 -3.99 13.26
CA ILE A 81 -10.36 -3.57 12.11
C ILE A 81 -8.87 -3.61 12.47
N LEU A 82 -8.47 -3.09 13.64
CA LEU A 82 -7.08 -3.13 14.09
C LEU A 82 -6.59 -4.57 14.31
N LYS A 83 -7.38 -5.45 14.94
CA LYS A 83 -7.04 -6.88 15.11
C LYS A 83 -6.79 -7.56 13.75
N LEU A 84 -7.57 -7.20 12.74
CA LEU A 84 -7.38 -7.73 11.38
C LEU A 84 -6.05 -7.25 10.78
N TRP A 85 -5.73 -5.96 10.96
CA TRP A 85 -4.47 -5.40 10.46
C TRP A 85 -3.24 -5.94 11.21
N GLU A 86 -3.33 -6.24 12.52
CA GLU A 86 -2.22 -6.81 13.28
C GLU A 86 -1.71 -8.15 12.70
N ARG A 87 -2.59 -8.94 12.07
CA ARG A 87 -2.21 -10.17 11.37
C ARG A 87 -1.24 -9.93 10.20
N THR A 88 -1.23 -8.72 9.65
CA THR A 88 -0.33 -8.33 8.57
C THR A 88 1.02 -7.82 9.06
N ARG A 89 1.27 -7.85 10.38
CA ARG A 89 2.49 -7.38 11.04
C ARG A 89 2.84 -5.95 10.63
N PRO A 90 1.98 -4.96 11.01
CA PRO A 90 2.20 -3.57 10.65
C PRO A 90 3.51 -3.05 11.22
N MET A 91 4.27 -2.34 10.38
CA MET A 91 5.54 -1.74 10.78
C MET A 91 5.32 -0.43 11.52
N ALA A 92 6.15 -0.15 12.53
CA ALA A 92 6.16 1.14 13.22
C ALA A 92 6.54 2.28 12.23
N PRO A 93 5.88 3.46 12.32
CA PRO A 93 6.12 4.57 11.40
C PRO A 93 7.58 5.04 11.38
N GLU A 94 8.24 5.07 12.54
CA GLU A 94 9.63 5.49 12.66
C GLU A 94 10.57 4.56 11.88
N LYS A 95 10.39 3.25 12.03
CA LYS A 95 11.16 2.24 11.28
C LYS A 95 10.88 2.30 9.78
N PHE A 96 9.65 2.61 9.41
CA PHE A 96 9.30 2.83 8.00
C PHE A 96 10.04 4.06 7.46
N ALA A 97 9.97 5.20 8.15
CA ALA A 97 10.58 6.45 7.74
C ALA A 97 12.10 6.29 7.53
N GLU A 98 12.78 5.66 8.51
CA GLU A 98 14.22 5.40 8.44
C GLU A 98 14.60 4.54 7.21
N ARG A 99 13.86 3.46 6.95
CA ARG A 99 14.14 2.58 5.80
C ARG A 99 13.80 3.24 4.47
N ALA A 100 12.69 3.97 4.42
CA ALA A 100 12.26 4.70 3.24
C ALA A 100 13.30 5.78 2.88
N LEU A 101 13.74 6.57 3.87
CA LEU A 101 14.75 7.60 3.66
C LEU A 101 16.07 7.02 3.13
N ARG A 102 16.55 5.92 3.72
CA ARG A 102 17.75 5.23 3.22
C ARG A 102 17.61 4.79 1.76
N ALA A 103 16.44 4.30 1.36
CA ALA A 103 16.19 3.88 -0.02
C ALA A 103 16.08 5.08 -0.97
N VAL A 104 15.47 6.17 -0.53
CA VAL A 104 15.45 7.45 -1.26
C VAL A 104 16.86 7.96 -1.50
N LEU A 105 17.70 8.00 -0.46
CA LEU A 105 19.10 8.44 -0.59
C LEU A 105 19.94 7.57 -1.53
N ARG A 106 19.57 6.29 -1.71
CA ARG A 106 20.18 5.43 -2.74
C ARG A 106 19.59 5.62 -4.14
N GLY A 107 18.62 6.50 -4.31
CA GLY A 107 17.99 6.76 -5.60
C GLY A 107 17.11 5.61 -6.12
N GLU A 108 16.61 4.72 -5.25
CA GLU A 108 15.74 3.61 -5.65
C GLU A 108 14.46 4.13 -6.32
N ALA A 109 14.11 3.56 -7.49
CA ALA A 109 12.94 4.01 -8.26
C ALA A 109 11.61 3.63 -7.59
N ILE A 110 11.49 2.37 -7.15
CA ILE A 110 10.29 1.83 -6.48
C ILE A 110 10.71 1.30 -5.13
N ILE A 111 10.25 1.96 -4.08
CA ILE A 111 10.64 1.68 -2.70
C ILE A 111 9.50 0.94 -1.98
N VAL A 112 9.69 -0.36 -1.77
CA VAL A 112 8.73 -1.21 -1.05
C VAL A 112 9.23 -1.46 0.37
N VAL A 113 8.50 -1.00 1.36
CA VAL A 113 8.83 -1.17 2.79
C VAL A 113 7.58 -1.57 3.57
N PRO A 114 7.65 -2.64 4.35
CA PRO A 114 8.73 -3.63 4.53
C PRO A 114 9.03 -4.44 3.26
N ALA A 115 10.29 -4.85 3.11
CA ALA A 115 10.76 -5.48 1.86
C ALA A 115 10.07 -6.82 1.52
N TRP A 116 9.55 -7.54 2.51
CA TRP A 116 8.86 -8.82 2.27
C TRP A 116 7.59 -8.68 1.42
N TRP A 117 6.99 -7.48 1.37
CA TRP A 117 5.89 -7.18 0.48
C TRP A 117 6.26 -7.29 -1.00
N LYS A 118 7.54 -7.22 -1.34
CA LYS A 118 8.02 -7.43 -2.73
C LYS A 118 7.62 -8.80 -3.26
N ALA A 119 7.49 -9.82 -2.39
CA ALA A 119 7.05 -11.16 -2.80
C ALA A 119 5.66 -11.13 -3.44
N PHE A 120 4.71 -10.38 -2.88
CA PHE A 120 3.38 -10.22 -3.46
C PHE A 120 3.41 -9.43 -4.76
N TRP A 121 4.25 -8.43 -4.85
CA TRP A 121 4.44 -7.68 -6.09
C TRP A 121 5.03 -8.55 -7.21
N TYR A 122 6.03 -9.36 -6.91
CA TYR A 122 6.58 -10.30 -7.89
C TYR A 122 5.56 -11.37 -8.27
N LEU A 123 4.77 -11.88 -7.33
CA LEU A 123 3.68 -12.80 -7.62
C LEU A 123 2.66 -12.19 -8.58
N GLU A 124 2.23 -10.96 -8.35
CA GLU A 124 1.32 -10.23 -9.24
C GLU A 124 1.89 -10.12 -10.66
N ARG A 125 3.19 -9.84 -10.79
CA ARG A 125 3.86 -9.70 -12.09
C ARG A 125 4.07 -11.02 -12.82
N LEU A 126 4.33 -12.09 -12.11
CA LEU A 126 4.60 -13.42 -12.68
C LEU A 126 3.32 -14.18 -12.99
N SER A 127 2.30 -14.04 -12.15
CA SER A 127 1.03 -14.72 -12.31
C SER A 127 -0.12 -13.92 -11.70
N PRO A 128 -0.71 -12.97 -12.44
CA PRO A 128 -1.87 -12.21 -11.98
C PRO A 128 -3.04 -13.11 -11.56
N ALA A 129 -3.22 -14.25 -12.26
CA ALA A 129 -4.26 -15.21 -11.93
C ALA A 129 -4.07 -15.83 -10.54
N LEU A 130 -2.83 -16.15 -10.16
CA LEU A 130 -2.51 -16.70 -8.84
C LEU A 130 -2.66 -15.61 -7.76
N SER A 131 -2.21 -14.40 -8.04
CA SER A 131 -2.38 -13.25 -7.14
C SER A 131 -3.87 -12.97 -6.87
N MET A 132 -4.72 -12.99 -7.91
CA MET A 132 -6.17 -12.83 -7.76
C MET A 132 -6.81 -13.97 -6.93
N ARG A 133 -6.31 -15.21 -7.04
CA ARG A 133 -6.79 -16.31 -6.19
C ARG A 133 -6.49 -16.03 -4.70
N PHE A 134 -5.29 -15.55 -4.38
CA PHE A 134 -4.94 -15.15 -3.01
C PHE A 134 -5.80 -13.98 -2.52
N ALA A 135 -6.00 -12.96 -3.36
CA ALA A 135 -6.86 -11.83 -3.04
C ALA A 135 -8.31 -12.27 -2.76
N LYS A 136 -8.83 -13.22 -3.53
CA LYS A 136 -10.18 -13.81 -3.34
C LYS A 136 -10.30 -14.53 -2.00
N VAL A 137 -9.30 -15.32 -1.60
CA VAL A 137 -9.28 -16.01 -0.29
C VAL A 137 -9.24 -14.98 0.84
N SER A 138 -8.44 -13.93 0.70
CA SER A 138 -8.36 -12.86 1.70
C SER A 138 -9.70 -12.10 1.83
N LEU A 139 -10.37 -11.84 0.71
CA LEU A 139 -11.68 -11.20 0.69
C LEU A 139 -12.76 -12.07 1.36
N LYS A 140 -12.74 -13.39 1.11
CA LYS A 140 -13.67 -14.33 1.75
C LYS A 140 -13.53 -14.29 3.27
N ARG A 141 -12.29 -14.38 3.78
CA ARG A 141 -12.02 -14.27 5.22
C ARG A 141 -12.47 -12.95 5.83
N LEU A 142 -12.30 -11.84 5.09
CA LEU A 142 -12.77 -10.53 5.55
C LEU A 142 -14.31 -10.49 5.67
N ARG A 143 -15.03 -11.07 4.70
CA ARG A 143 -16.50 -11.16 4.75
C ARG A 143 -16.98 -12.00 5.92
N GLU A 144 -16.36 -13.16 6.15
CA GLU A 144 -16.69 -14.03 7.28
C GLU A 144 -16.54 -13.31 8.63
N VAL A 145 -15.50 -12.49 8.79
CA VAL A 145 -15.31 -11.66 9.99
C VAL A 145 -16.42 -10.61 10.12
N VAL A 146 -16.75 -9.90 9.05
CA VAL A 146 -17.81 -8.88 9.06
C VAL A 146 -19.17 -9.49 9.36
N GLU A 147 -19.50 -10.63 8.77
CA GLU A 147 -20.78 -11.32 8.99
C GLU A 147 -20.92 -11.88 10.42
N SER A 148 -19.81 -12.40 11.00
CA SER A 148 -19.81 -12.90 12.38
C SER A 148 -19.95 -11.81 13.44
N THR A 149 -19.74 -10.55 13.09
CA THR A 149 -19.82 -9.41 13.99
C THR A 149 -21.19 -8.73 13.91
N ALA A 150 -21.93 -8.97 12.81
CA ALA A 150 -23.27 -8.39 12.57
C ALA A 150 -24.42 -9.26 13.12
N SER A 151 -24.12 -10.46 13.62
CA SER A 151 -25.03 -11.39 14.29
C SER A 151 -24.84 -11.39 15.80
#